data_85b6b5b7f60656403c3f35ba85571544
#
_entry.id   85b6b5b7f60656403c3f35ba85571544
#
_cell.length_a   1.000
_cell.length_b   1.000
_cell.length_c   1.000
_cell.angle_alpha   90.00
_cell.angle_beta   90.00
_cell.angle_gamma   90.00
#
_symmetry.space_group_name_H-M   'P 1'
#
loop_
_entity.id
_entity.type
_entity.pdbx_description
1 polymer ?
#
loop_
_entity_poly.entity_id
_entity_poly.type
_entity_poly.pdbx_seq_one_letter_code
_entity_poly.pdbx_strand_id
1 'polypeptide(L)'
;MRGVRREEVLDLVAYEKIREAFLARTIELKRPRRIAVGDRLTFIFENRDTVRFQIQEMLRAERTVKEDKILDEIAVYNELVPGRNELSATLMIEIPRMEQIRAELDRLIGIDEHVFLDVGDASVRASFDAKQFESDRISAVQYVRFPLGPELACRFCDPQLAARLRVEHPNYRHSTPLEGASRASLISDLVAE
;
A
#
# COMPACT_ATOMS: atom_id res chain seq x y z
N MET A 1 2.52 13.32 5.41
CA MET A 1 3.64 12.54 6.04
C MET A 1 4.93 12.84 5.28
N ARG A 2 6.09 12.93 5.95
CA ARG A 2 7.38 13.17 5.28
C ARG A 2 7.93 11.88 4.70
N GLY A 3 8.58 11.96 3.53
CA GLY A 3 9.33 10.84 2.94
C GLY A 3 10.52 10.39 3.79
N VAL A 4 11.04 9.22 3.46
CA VAL A 4 12.28 8.68 4.05
C VAL A 4 13.47 9.49 3.54
N ARG A 5 14.38 9.88 4.44
CA ARG A 5 15.58 10.65 4.10
C ARG A 5 16.80 9.74 4.05
N ARG A 6 17.85 10.19 3.35
CA ARG A 6 19.07 9.40 3.16
C ARG A 6 19.74 8.98 4.48
N GLU A 7 19.79 9.87 5.46
CA GLU A 7 20.41 9.62 6.77
C GLU A 7 19.66 8.57 7.61
N GLU A 8 18.46 8.17 7.22
CA GLU A 8 17.66 7.15 7.91
C GLU A 8 17.81 5.75 7.29
N VAL A 9 18.53 5.70 6.18
CA VAL A 9 18.84 4.47 5.46
C VAL A 9 20.27 4.04 5.81
N LEU A 10 20.38 2.85 6.41
CA LEU A 10 21.62 2.29 6.88
C LEU A 10 22.41 1.67 5.71
N ASP A 11 23.73 1.63 5.84
CA ASP A 11 24.56 0.80 4.98
C ASP A 11 24.28 -0.70 5.21
N LEU A 12 24.73 -1.55 4.29
CA LEU A 12 24.43 -2.98 4.32
C LEU A 12 24.92 -3.67 5.59
N VAL A 13 26.10 -3.27 6.11
CA VAL A 13 26.70 -3.90 7.29
C VAL A 13 25.95 -3.51 8.55
N ALA A 14 25.61 -2.23 8.68
CA ALA A 14 24.82 -1.73 9.80
C ALA A 14 23.39 -2.30 9.78
N TYR A 15 22.78 -2.39 8.60
CA TYR A 15 21.44 -2.95 8.45
C TYR A 15 21.39 -4.42 8.83
N GLU A 16 22.34 -5.23 8.38
CA GLU A 16 22.36 -6.68 8.66
C GLU A 16 22.40 -6.98 10.16
N LYS A 17 23.04 -6.12 10.97
CA LYS A 17 23.08 -6.26 12.44
C LYS A 17 21.72 -6.10 13.11
N ILE A 18 20.83 -5.30 12.55
CA ILE A 18 19.52 -5.00 13.13
C ILE A 18 18.35 -5.61 12.35
N ARG A 19 18.63 -6.23 11.21
CA ARG A 19 17.62 -6.68 10.25
C ARG A 19 16.54 -7.57 10.86
N GLU A 20 16.93 -8.53 11.68
CA GLU A 20 15.99 -9.47 12.32
C GLU A 20 14.98 -8.72 13.21
N ALA A 21 15.45 -7.83 14.07
CA ALA A 21 14.59 -7.01 14.91
C ALA A 21 13.74 -6.03 14.10
N PHE A 22 14.33 -5.44 13.04
CA PHE A 22 13.59 -4.54 12.15
C PHE A 22 12.49 -5.26 11.37
N LEU A 23 12.78 -6.46 10.86
CA LEU A 23 11.80 -7.32 10.19
C LEU A 23 10.65 -7.69 11.14
N ALA A 24 10.96 -8.17 12.35
CA ALA A 24 9.94 -8.53 13.34
C ALA A 24 9.01 -7.36 13.66
N ARG A 25 9.57 -6.16 13.89
CA ARG A 25 8.79 -4.94 14.11
C ARG A 25 7.91 -4.58 12.91
N THR A 26 8.44 -4.73 11.69
CA THR A 26 7.69 -4.41 10.46
C THR A 26 6.55 -5.39 10.23
N ILE A 27 6.72 -6.67 10.55
CA ILE A 27 5.65 -7.67 10.48
C ILE A 27 4.49 -7.26 11.40
N GLU A 28 4.79 -6.89 12.66
CA GLU A 28 3.76 -6.42 13.60
C GLU A 28 3.08 -5.13 13.11
N LEU A 29 3.85 -4.18 12.57
CA LEU A 29 3.32 -2.95 11.99
C LEU A 29 2.38 -3.25 10.82
N LYS A 30 2.75 -4.18 9.92
CA LYS A 30 1.95 -4.54 8.73
C LYS A 30 0.73 -5.40 9.04
N ARG A 31 0.66 -6.07 10.20
CA ARG A 31 -0.45 -6.95 10.56
C ARG A 31 -1.82 -6.27 10.48
N PRO A 32 -2.08 -5.13 11.17
CA PRO A 32 -3.36 -4.44 11.07
C PRO A 32 -3.56 -3.70 9.73
N ARG A 33 -2.53 -3.59 8.91
CA ARG A 33 -2.53 -2.85 7.65
C ARG A 33 -2.78 -3.73 6.43
N ARG A 34 -2.80 -5.05 6.63
CA ARG A 34 -3.08 -6.05 5.60
C ARG A 34 -4.56 -6.35 5.56
N ILE A 35 -5.25 -5.87 4.53
CA ILE A 35 -6.69 -5.97 4.35
C ILE A 35 -6.99 -6.85 3.14
N ALA A 36 -7.52 -8.04 3.38
CA ALA A 36 -8.01 -8.89 2.31
C ALA A 36 -9.40 -8.42 1.87
N VAL A 37 -9.62 -8.34 0.57
CA VAL A 37 -10.91 -8.04 -0.04
C VAL A 37 -11.28 -9.20 -0.93
N GLY A 38 -12.15 -10.07 -0.43
CA GLY A 38 -12.45 -11.36 -1.04
C GLY A 38 -11.29 -12.35 -0.90
N ASP A 39 -11.16 -13.26 -1.86
CA ASP A 39 -10.24 -14.39 -1.84
C ASP A 39 -8.95 -14.18 -2.65
N ARG A 40 -8.83 -13.06 -3.35
CA ARG A 40 -7.72 -12.81 -4.30
C ARG A 40 -7.03 -11.48 -4.17
N LEU A 41 -7.64 -10.50 -3.54
CA LEU A 41 -7.07 -9.18 -3.43
C LEU A 41 -6.66 -8.89 -1.99
N THR A 42 -5.42 -8.49 -1.81
CA THR A 42 -4.88 -8.04 -0.52
C THR A 42 -4.28 -6.66 -0.69
N PHE A 43 -4.76 -5.71 0.12
CA PHE A 43 -4.21 -4.37 0.21
C PHE A 43 -3.33 -4.28 1.45
N ILE A 44 -2.08 -3.88 1.27
CA ILE A 44 -1.17 -3.57 2.36
C ILE A 44 -1.00 -2.06 2.38
N PHE A 45 -1.66 -1.40 3.35
CA PHE A 45 -1.55 0.05 3.49
C PHE A 45 -0.15 0.44 3.91
N GLU A 46 0.45 1.35 3.15
CA GLU A 46 1.81 1.79 3.36
C GLU A 46 1.85 3.05 4.25
N ASN A 47 2.96 3.24 4.90
CA ASN A 47 3.35 4.47 5.56
C ASN A 47 4.87 4.61 5.50
N ARG A 48 5.39 5.66 6.10
CA ARG A 48 6.83 5.95 6.08
C ARG A 48 7.69 4.80 6.62
N ASP A 49 7.26 4.12 7.68
CA ASP A 49 8.04 3.03 8.29
C ASP A 49 8.03 1.76 7.43
N THR A 50 6.89 1.43 6.81
CA THR A 50 6.80 0.30 5.87
C THR A 50 7.64 0.55 4.62
N VAL A 51 7.63 1.79 4.12
CA VAL A 51 8.42 2.20 2.95
C VAL A 51 9.92 2.18 3.28
N ARG A 52 10.33 2.68 4.46
CA ARG A 52 11.73 2.60 4.89
C ARG A 52 12.24 1.16 4.95
N PHE A 53 11.41 0.24 5.42
CA PHE A 53 11.75 -1.18 5.41
C PHE A 53 11.93 -1.71 3.98
N GLN A 54 11.04 -1.35 3.04
CA GLN A 54 11.15 -1.78 1.65
C GLN A 54 12.45 -1.26 1.01
N ILE A 55 12.80 0.01 1.23
CA ILE A 55 14.06 0.59 0.76
C ILE A 55 15.25 -0.24 1.28
N GLN A 56 15.29 -0.52 2.58
CA GLN A 56 16.40 -1.28 3.18
C GLN A 56 16.51 -2.71 2.61
N GLU A 57 15.38 -3.41 2.45
CA GLU A 57 15.40 -4.77 1.88
C GLU A 57 15.78 -4.77 0.40
N MET A 58 15.39 -3.75 -0.37
CA MET A 58 15.78 -3.64 -1.78
C MET A 58 17.29 -3.39 -1.92
N LEU A 59 17.82 -2.40 -1.20
CA LEU A 59 19.27 -2.12 -1.19
C LEU A 59 20.07 -3.35 -0.77
N ARG A 60 19.57 -4.12 0.19
CA ARG A 60 20.17 -5.37 0.65
C ARG A 60 20.14 -6.46 -0.44
N ALA A 61 18.98 -6.68 -1.06
CA ALA A 61 18.78 -7.70 -2.08
C ALA A 61 19.66 -7.46 -3.31
N GLU A 62 19.77 -6.22 -3.73
CA GLU A 62 20.58 -5.79 -4.88
C GLU A 62 22.04 -5.48 -4.53
N ARG A 63 22.39 -5.54 -3.24
CA ARG A 63 23.73 -5.18 -2.74
C ARG A 63 24.17 -3.77 -3.18
N THR A 64 23.23 -2.85 -3.19
CA THR A 64 23.44 -1.46 -3.64
C THR A 64 24.26 -0.69 -2.62
N VAL A 65 25.43 -0.20 -3.04
CA VAL A 65 26.37 0.58 -2.19
C VAL A 65 26.71 1.95 -2.76
N LYS A 66 26.36 2.20 -4.02
CA LYS A 66 26.62 3.50 -4.67
C LYS A 66 25.60 4.52 -4.22
N GLU A 67 26.09 5.68 -3.80
CA GLU A 67 25.26 6.73 -3.21
C GLU A 67 24.15 7.22 -4.15
N ASP A 68 24.49 7.44 -5.45
CA ASP A 68 23.54 7.81 -6.48
C ASP A 68 22.38 6.80 -6.60
N LYS A 69 22.70 5.50 -6.57
CA LYS A 69 21.69 4.44 -6.64
C LYS A 69 20.85 4.34 -5.36
N ILE A 70 21.44 4.58 -4.20
CA ILE A 70 20.68 4.65 -2.93
C ILE A 70 19.67 5.80 -2.97
N LEU A 71 20.08 6.95 -3.47
CA LEU A 71 19.19 8.10 -3.62
C LEU A 71 18.07 7.85 -4.65
N ASP A 72 18.37 7.19 -5.76
CA ASP A 72 17.39 6.77 -6.77
C ASP A 72 16.30 5.87 -6.12
N GLU A 73 16.73 4.83 -5.37
CA GLU A 73 15.80 3.92 -4.67
C GLU A 73 14.93 4.67 -3.65
N ILE A 74 15.54 5.56 -2.85
CA ILE A 74 14.79 6.37 -1.89
C ILE A 74 13.73 7.22 -2.60
N ALA A 75 14.08 7.83 -3.72
CA ALA A 75 13.15 8.66 -4.49
C ALA A 75 11.96 7.83 -5.02
N VAL A 76 12.24 6.67 -5.64
CA VAL A 76 11.22 5.77 -6.19
C VAL A 76 10.29 5.27 -5.10
N TYR A 77 10.82 4.73 -4.00
CA TYR A 77 9.98 4.18 -2.93
C TYR A 77 9.23 5.25 -2.13
N ASN A 78 9.75 6.47 -2.05
CA ASN A 78 9.04 7.58 -1.42
C ASN A 78 7.73 7.95 -2.15
N GLU A 79 7.57 7.56 -3.41
CA GLU A 79 6.29 7.67 -4.10
C GLU A 79 5.19 6.83 -3.44
N LEU A 80 5.54 5.82 -2.60
CA LEU A 80 4.57 5.01 -1.85
C LEU A 80 4.16 5.64 -0.51
N VAL A 81 4.91 6.61 -0.01
CA VAL A 81 4.54 7.30 1.24
C VAL A 81 3.30 8.15 0.98
N PRO A 82 2.22 7.98 1.77
CA PRO A 82 1.00 8.75 1.55
C PRO A 82 1.20 10.24 1.78
N GLY A 83 0.56 11.05 0.97
CA GLY A 83 0.50 12.50 1.11
C GLY A 83 -0.38 12.93 2.29
N ARG A 84 -0.62 14.24 2.37
CA ARG A 84 -1.55 14.79 3.38
C ARG A 84 -3.00 14.44 3.01
N ASN A 85 -3.78 13.96 3.97
CA ASN A 85 -5.17 13.53 3.77
C ASN A 85 -5.31 12.45 2.69
N GLU A 86 -4.36 11.55 2.63
CA GLU A 86 -4.28 10.47 1.66
C GLU A 86 -3.89 9.18 2.38
N LEU A 87 -4.40 8.06 1.90
CA LEU A 87 -3.88 6.73 2.23
C LEU A 87 -3.27 6.12 0.97
N SER A 88 -2.22 5.35 1.13
CA SER A 88 -1.62 4.57 0.04
C SER A 88 -1.53 3.11 0.41
N ALA A 89 -1.58 2.24 -0.59
CA ALA A 89 -1.46 0.81 -0.38
C ALA A 89 -0.78 0.13 -1.56
N THR A 90 -0.12 -0.97 -1.28
CA THR A 90 0.26 -1.98 -2.27
C THR A 90 -0.88 -2.98 -2.38
N LEU A 91 -1.53 -3.04 -3.55
CA LEU A 91 -2.50 -4.07 -3.89
C LEU A 91 -1.76 -5.28 -4.46
N MET A 92 -2.01 -6.44 -3.88
CA MET A 92 -1.51 -7.73 -4.35
C MET A 92 -2.68 -8.56 -4.88
N ILE A 93 -2.56 -9.05 -6.12
CA ILE A 93 -3.49 -10.00 -6.72
C ILE A 93 -2.91 -11.40 -6.46
N GLU A 94 -3.50 -12.11 -5.51
CA GLU A 94 -3.01 -13.42 -5.05
C GLU A 94 -3.63 -14.54 -5.89
N ILE A 95 -2.82 -15.21 -6.71
CA ILE A 95 -3.24 -16.30 -7.58
C ILE A 95 -2.55 -17.59 -7.13
N PRO A 96 -3.31 -18.59 -6.61
CA PRO A 96 -2.72 -19.78 -6.01
C PRO A 96 -1.97 -20.70 -6.98
N ARG A 97 -2.30 -20.64 -8.27
CA ARG A 97 -1.74 -21.52 -9.30
C ARG A 97 -1.03 -20.73 -10.39
N MET A 98 0.25 -21.02 -10.59
CA MET A 98 1.09 -20.32 -11.56
C MET A 98 0.54 -20.38 -12.99
N GLU A 99 0.00 -21.52 -13.40
CA GLU A 99 -0.59 -21.72 -14.73
C GLU A 99 -1.86 -20.89 -14.97
N GLN A 100 -2.47 -20.36 -13.93
CA GLN A 100 -3.68 -19.53 -14.02
C GLN A 100 -3.39 -18.03 -13.97
N ILE A 101 -2.13 -17.63 -13.70
CA ILE A 101 -1.79 -16.21 -13.48
C ILE A 101 -2.31 -15.33 -14.62
N ARG A 102 -2.01 -15.68 -15.86
CA ARG A 102 -2.40 -14.86 -17.03
C ARG A 102 -3.92 -14.74 -17.12
N ALA A 103 -4.64 -15.85 -17.08
CA ALA A 103 -6.09 -15.85 -17.21
C ALA A 103 -6.81 -15.09 -16.09
N GLU A 104 -6.30 -15.19 -14.85
CA GLU A 104 -6.89 -14.50 -13.71
C GLU A 104 -6.58 -13.00 -13.72
N LEU A 105 -5.39 -12.59 -14.15
CA LEU A 105 -5.06 -11.18 -14.35
C LEU A 105 -5.90 -10.56 -15.49
N ASP A 106 -6.04 -11.27 -16.61
CA ASP A 106 -6.86 -10.81 -17.75
C ASP A 106 -8.32 -10.57 -17.35
N ARG A 107 -8.87 -11.35 -16.39
CA ARG A 107 -10.22 -11.16 -15.85
C ARG A 107 -10.38 -9.88 -15.04
N LEU A 108 -9.29 -9.32 -14.53
CA LEU A 108 -9.27 -8.12 -13.70
C LEU A 108 -8.77 -6.87 -14.44
N ILE A 109 -8.60 -6.94 -15.76
CA ILE A 109 -8.30 -5.75 -16.57
C ILE A 109 -9.38 -4.69 -16.33
N GLY A 110 -8.98 -3.45 -16.05
CA GLY A 110 -9.89 -2.35 -15.70
C GLY A 110 -10.18 -2.22 -14.21
N ILE A 111 -9.54 -3.02 -13.33
CA ILE A 111 -9.73 -2.95 -11.88
C ILE A 111 -9.42 -1.56 -11.30
N ASP A 112 -8.55 -0.80 -11.94
CA ASP A 112 -8.16 0.57 -11.56
C ASP A 112 -9.34 1.55 -11.51
N GLU A 113 -10.43 1.26 -12.20
CA GLU A 113 -11.66 2.05 -12.16
C GLU A 113 -12.66 1.57 -11.10
N HIS A 114 -12.39 0.43 -10.45
CA HIS A 114 -13.36 -0.32 -9.66
C HIS A 114 -12.98 -0.52 -8.18
N VAL A 115 -12.01 0.23 -7.67
CA VAL A 115 -11.58 0.18 -6.26
C VAL A 115 -11.99 1.45 -5.54
N PHE A 116 -12.66 1.30 -4.41
CA PHE A 116 -13.24 2.41 -3.64
C PHE A 116 -12.96 2.27 -2.14
N LEU A 117 -12.79 3.39 -1.47
CA LEU A 117 -12.85 3.52 -0.02
C LEU A 117 -14.11 4.30 0.32
N ASP A 118 -15.04 3.65 1.02
CA ASP A 118 -16.31 4.24 1.46
C ASP A 118 -16.20 4.67 2.92
N VAL A 119 -16.79 5.82 3.28
CA VAL A 119 -16.89 6.34 4.65
C VAL A 119 -18.27 6.94 4.85
N GLY A 120 -19.13 6.24 5.62
CA GLY A 120 -20.54 6.57 5.73
C GLY A 120 -21.23 6.53 4.36
N ASP A 121 -21.77 7.65 3.92
CA ASP A 121 -22.41 7.84 2.61
C ASP A 121 -21.47 8.35 1.51
N ALA A 122 -20.23 8.69 1.84
CA ALA A 122 -19.25 9.17 0.89
C ALA A 122 -18.31 8.05 0.40
N SER A 123 -17.80 8.22 -0.81
CA SER A 123 -16.90 7.26 -1.45
C SER A 123 -15.79 7.99 -2.20
N VAL A 124 -14.57 7.48 -2.13
CA VAL A 124 -13.47 7.92 -2.98
C VAL A 124 -12.95 6.75 -3.80
N ARG A 125 -12.78 6.97 -5.11
CA ARG A 125 -12.14 5.99 -5.98
C ARG A 125 -10.63 6.03 -5.79
N ALA A 126 -10.00 4.85 -5.77
CA ALA A 126 -8.56 4.74 -5.75
C ALA A 126 -7.96 5.29 -7.05
N SER A 127 -6.79 5.89 -6.93
CA SER A 127 -5.93 6.29 -8.03
C SER A 127 -4.78 5.29 -8.14
N PHE A 128 -4.53 4.79 -9.33
CA PHE A 128 -3.46 3.84 -9.63
C PHE A 128 -2.32 4.51 -10.39
N ASP A 129 -1.12 3.98 -10.28
CA ASP A 129 -0.02 4.43 -11.12
C ASP A 129 -0.23 3.94 -12.56
N ALA A 130 -0.47 4.88 -13.47
CA ALA A 130 -0.71 4.59 -14.88
C ALA A 130 0.42 3.81 -15.56
N LYS A 131 1.64 3.88 -15.03
CA LYS A 131 2.81 3.13 -15.55
C LYS A 131 2.68 1.61 -15.33
N GLN A 132 1.76 1.18 -14.46
CA GLN A 132 1.55 -0.24 -14.13
C GLN A 132 0.48 -0.91 -14.97
N PHE A 133 -0.19 -0.14 -15.85
CA PHE A 133 -1.22 -0.63 -16.76
C PHE A 133 -0.76 -0.50 -18.20
N GLU A 134 -0.78 -1.63 -18.89
CA GLU A 134 -0.78 -1.68 -20.35
C GLU A 134 -2.21 -1.97 -20.81
N SER A 135 -2.54 -1.63 -22.04
CA SER A 135 -3.92 -1.79 -22.55
C SER A 135 -4.45 -3.24 -22.48
N ASP A 136 -3.54 -4.22 -22.45
CA ASP A 136 -3.86 -5.65 -22.46
C ASP A 136 -3.21 -6.42 -21.28
N ARG A 137 -2.62 -5.72 -20.32
CA ARG A 137 -1.93 -6.35 -19.18
C ARG A 137 -2.06 -5.55 -17.90
N ILE A 138 -2.18 -6.29 -16.79
CA ILE A 138 -2.02 -5.73 -15.45
C ILE A 138 -0.95 -6.49 -14.68
N SER A 139 -0.24 -5.80 -13.80
CA SER A 139 0.68 -6.42 -12.86
C SER A 139 -0.08 -7.08 -11.70
N ALA A 140 0.44 -8.18 -11.16
CA ALA A 140 -0.09 -8.78 -9.93
C ALA A 140 0.17 -7.90 -8.68
N VAL A 141 1.03 -6.89 -8.79
CA VAL A 141 1.31 -5.90 -7.74
C VAL A 141 1.03 -4.53 -8.30
N GLN A 142 0.16 -3.78 -7.64
CA GLN A 142 -0.28 -2.45 -8.03
C GLN A 142 -0.06 -1.46 -6.88
N TYR A 143 0.31 -0.23 -7.19
CA TYR A 143 0.37 0.84 -6.20
C TYR A 143 -0.87 1.72 -6.32
N VAL A 144 -1.56 1.86 -5.20
CA VAL A 144 -2.85 2.55 -5.15
C VAL A 144 -2.84 3.66 -4.11
N ARG A 145 -3.54 4.75 -4.41
CA ARG A 145 -3.73 5.89 -3.53
C ARG A 145 -5.21 6.18 -3.37
N PHE A 146 -5.59 6.58 -2.16
CA PHE A 146 -6.94 7.03 -1.84
C PHE A 146 -6.86 8.51 -1.43
N PRO A 147 -7.10 9.44 -2.36
CA PRO A 147 -7.03 10.88 -2.09
C PRO A 147 -8.30 11.34 -1.37
N LEU A 148 -8.31 11.21 -0.04
CA LEU A 148 -9.48 11.51 0.79
C LEU A 148 -9.81 13.01 0.80
N GLY A 149 -8.81 13.88 0.71
CA GLY A 149 -8.96 15.28 1.00
C GLY A 149 -9.27 15.54 2.49
N PRO A 150 -9.35 16.81 2.91
CA PRO A 150 -9.48 17.15 4.33
C PRO A 150 -10.82 16.70 4.93
N GLU A 151 -11.91 16.82 4.19
CA GLU A 151 -13.26 16.50 4.68
C GLU A 151 -13.43 14.99 4.91
N LEU A 152 -13.12 14.17 3.91
CA LEU A 152 -13.30 12.72 4.03
C LEU A 152 -12.26 12.10 4.99
N ALA A 153 -11.04 12.66 5.07
CA ALA A 153 -10.05 12.25 6.06
C ALA A 153 -10.56 12.51 7.49
N CYS A 154 -11.19 13.66 7.75
CA CYS A 154 -11.82 13.94 9.03
C CYS A 154 -12.96 12.96 9.33
N ARG A 155 -13.83 12.68 8.37
CA ARG A 155 -14.90 11.67 8.50
C ARG A 155 -14.36 10.26 8.73
N PHE A 156 -13.27 9.91 8.07
CA PHE A 156 -12.61 8.61 8.30
C PHE A 156 -12.09 8.48 9.73
N CYS A 157 -11.71 9.56 10.37
CA CYS A 157 -11.28 9.57 11.78
C CYS A 157 -12.45 9.43 12.78
N ASP A 158 -13.69 9.67 12.36
CA ASP A 158 -14.88 9.53 13.22
C ASP A 158 -15.26 8.03 13.36
N PRO A 159 -15.17 7.44 14.56
CA PRO A 159 -15.49 6.03 14.78
C PRO A 159 -16.97 5.69 14.62
N GLN A 160 -17.85 6.68 14.62
CA GLN A 160 -19.30 6.49 14.43
C GLN A 160 -19.66 6.26 12.95
N LEU A 161 -18.80 6.66 12.03
CA LEU A 161 -19.01 6.45 10.61
C LEU A 161 -18.36 5.12 10.18
N ALA A 162 -19.16 4.23 9.60
CA ALA A 162 -18.63 3.00 9.04
C ALA A 162 -17.65 3.29 7.89
N ALA A 163 -16.54 2.58 7.82
CA ALA A 163 -15.61 2.65 6.70
C ALA A 163 -15.36 1.25 6.14
N ARG A 164 -15.20 1.15 4.81
CA ARG A 164 -14.89 -0.13 4.15
C ARG A 164 -14.08 0.09 2.89
N LEU A 165 -13.28 -0.91 2.56
CA LEU A 165 -12.62 -1.04 1.28
C LEU A 165 -13.50 -1.90 0.37
N ARG A 166 -13.85 -1.41 -0.83
CA ARG A 166 -14.77 -2.04 -1.75
C ARG A 166 -14.15 -2.16 -3.14
N VAL A 167 -14.32 -3.34 -3.74
CA VAL A 167 -14.01 -3.60 -5.14
C VAL A 167 -15.31 -3.97 -5.85
N GLU A 168 -15.60 -3.31 -6.97
CA GLU A 168 -16.87 -3.45 -7.71
C GLU A 168 -16.62 -3.70 -9.21
N HIS A 169 -15.60 -4.49 -9.48
CA HIS A 169 -15.28 -4.91 -10.85
C HIS A 169 -16.32 -5.92 -11.39
N PRO A 170 -16.68 -5.91 -12.69
CA PRO A 170 -17.65 -6.85 -13.26
C PRO A 170 -17.40 -8.32 -12.91
N ASN A 171 -16.13 -8.72 -12.89
CA ASN A 171 -15.70 -10.09 -12.60
C ASN A 171 -15.28 -10.33 -11.13
N TYR A 172 -15.33 -9.28 -10.27
CA TYR A 172 -14.88 -9.40 -8.88
C TYR A 172 -15.54 -8.34 -7.99
N ARG A 173 -16.46 -8.76 -7.13
CA ARG A 173 -17.23 -7.86 -6.27
C ARG A 173 -17.13 -8.29 -4.81
N HIS A 174 -16.36 -7.56 -4.04
CA HIS A 174 -16.16 -7.81 -2.61
C HIS A 174 -15.97 -6.52 -1.84
N SER A 175 -16.26 -6.54 -0.55
CA SER A 175 -15.93 -5.44 0.35
C SER A 175 -15.50 -5.97 1.71
N THR A 176 -14.65 -5.21 2.38
CA THR A 176 -14.15 -5.53 3.72
C THR A 176 -14.27 -4.30 4.61
N PRO A 177 -14.90 -4.39 5.78
CA PRO A 177 -14.96 -3.27 6.72
C PRO A 177 -13.56 -2.92 7.23
N LEU A 178 -13.33 -1.62 7.41
CA LEU A 178 -12.15 -1.07 8.05
C LEU A 178 -12.53 -0.68 9.49
N GLU A 179 -12.17 -1.53 10.43
CA GLU A 179 -12.56 -1.38 11.83
C GLU A 179 -11.46 -1.82 12.80
N GLY A 180 -11.66 -1.61 14.10
CA GLY A 180 -10.74 -2.05 15.13
C GLY A 180 -9.30 -1.58 14.91
N ALA A 181 -8.34 -2.50 15.06
CA ALA A 181 -6.91 -2.22 14.93
C ALA A 181 -6.53 -1.72 13.54
N SER A 182 -7.17 -2.24 12.48
CA SER A 182 -6.92 -1.80 11.11
C SER A 182 -7.26 -0.33 10.92
N ARG A 183 -8.46 0.08 11.30
CA ARG A 183 -8.88 1.47 11.19
C ARG A 183 -8.03 2.39 12.06
N ALA A 184 -7.74 2.01 13.30
CA ALA A 184 -6.90 2.79 14.21
C ALA A 184 -5.50 3.03 13.63
N SER A 185 -4.90 2.01 13.02
CA SER A 185 -3.60 2.14 12.35
C SER A 185 -3.63 3.11 11.16
N LEU A 186 -4.71 3.11 10.37
CA LEU A 186 -4.87 4.02 9.23
C LEU A 186 -5.16 5.45 9.67
N ILE A 187 -5.93 5.63 10.75
CA ILE A 187 -6.18 6.95 11.35
C ILE A 187 -4.87 7.57 11.81
N SER A 188 -3.96 6.78 12.41
CA SER A 188 -2.67 7.31 12.86
C SER A 188 -1.85 7.92 11.73
N ASP A 189 -1.98 7.44 10.50
CA ASP A 189 -1.31 8.01 9.32
C ASP A 189 -1.92 9.36 8.89
N LEU A 190 -3.24 9.50 9.02
CA LEU A 190 -3.96 10.72 8.61
C LEU A 190 -3.75 11.87 9.60
N VAL A 191 -3.49 11.57 10.87
CA VAL A 191 -3.23 12.57 11.92
C VAL A 191 -1.74 12.83 12.17
N ALA A 192 -0.85 12.01 11.61
CA ALA A 192 0.59 12.23 11.67
C ALA A 192 0.98 13.43 10.79
N GLU A 193 1.66 14.43 11.38
CA GLU A 193 2.20 15.59 10.68
C GLU A 193 3.40 15.27 9.78
#